data_de1f7950bdca30bc90563a92c83e202f
#
_entry.id   de1f7950bdca30bc90563a92c83e202f
#
_cell.length_a   1.000
_cell.length_b   1.000
_cell.length_c   1.000
_cell.angle_alpha   90.00
_cell.angle_beta   90.00
_cell.angle_gamma   90.00
#
_symmetry.space_group_name_H-M   'P 1'
#
loop_
_entity.id
_entity.type
_entity.pdbx_description
1 polymer ?
#
loop_
_entity_poly.entity_id
_entity_poly.type
_entity_poly.pdbx_seq_one_letter_code
_entity_poly.pdbx_strand_id
1 'polypeptide(L)'
;AKLTDGGVHVGIGAANESVTPFRKLQNAVLHTVAGKHPAGNVGVQIHHISPVQKGEIVWTVSPVMLAAIGKLFNTGKYDVRRKIAVTGPKAISPAYVEGYPGISMKDVKEFYNASENLRYVSGDVLTGTNVGAEGFIGFFDNQITLLEEGDKYELLGWAKPFRTSLFSASRTYFSWLTPNKKY
;
A
#
# COMPACT_ATOMS: atom_id res chain seq x y z
N ALA A 1 2.23 13.91 19.78
CA ALA A 1 2.67 15.00 20.64
C ALA A 1 3.24 14.53 21.99
N LYS A 2 2.70 13.46 22.63
CA LYS A 2 3.26 12.96 23.91
C LYS A 2 4.54 12.12 23.75
N LEU A 3 4.91 11.74 22.54
CA LEU A 3 6.09 10.92 22.26
C LEU A 3 7.27 11.72 21.70
N THR A 4 7.08 13.00 21.48
CA THR A 4 8.11 13.88 20.91
C THR A 4 7.90 15.30 21.39
N ASP A 5 9.01 16.02 21.61
CA ASP A 5 9.03 17.47 21.84
C ASP A 5 9.04 18.27 20.54
N GLY A 6 9.28 17.58 19.41
CA GLY A 6 9.25 18.18 18.07
C GLY A 6 7.85 18.35 17.51
N GLY A 7 7.74 19.04 16.39
CA GLY A 7 6.50 19.22 15.65
C GLY A 7 5.91 17.90 15.17
N VAL A 8 4.59 17.74 15.27
CA VAL A 8 3.87 16.59 14.74
C VAL A 8 3.14 17.01 13.47
N HIS A 9 3.45 16.36 12.37
CA HIS A 9 2.85 16.60 11.06
C HIS A 9 2.02 15.40 10.63
N VAL A 10 0.82 15.65 10.09
CA VAL A 10 -0.08 14.60 9.60
C VAL A 10 -0.47 14.90 8.16
N GLY A 11 -0.04 14.06 7.24
CA GLY A 11 -0.46 14.11 5.83
C GLY A 11 -1.79 13.39 5.61
N ILE A 12 -2.77 14.08 5.02
CA ILE A 12 -4.08 13.52 4.69
C ILE A 12 -4.38 13.70 3.20
N GLY A 13 -4.99 12.68 2.59
CA GLY A 13 -5.43 12.76 1.19
C GLY A 13 -6.56 13.76 1.02
N ALA A 14 -6.45 14.64 0.02
CA ALA A 14 -7.44 15.70 -0.25
C ALA A 14 -8.84 15.14 -0.55
N ALA A 15 -8.91 14.02 -1.26
CA ALA A 15 -10.15 13.38 -1.70
C ALA A 15 -10.67 12.28 -0.75
N ASN A 16 -10.02 12.07 0.40
CA ASN A 16 -10.35 10.95 1.27
C ASN A 16 -11.25 11.39 2.44
N GLU A 17 -12.51 11.00 2.42
CA GLU A 17 -13.47 11.30 3.48
C GLU A 17 -13.19 10.54 4.79
N SER A 18 -12.54 9.37 4.71
CA SER A 18 -12.20 8.55 5.89
C SER A 18 -11.18 9.20 6.83
N VAL A 19 -10.55 10.30 6.43
CA VAL A 19 -9.59 11.07 7.25
C VAL A 19 -10.25 12.01 8.26
N THR A 20 -11.57 12.06 8.34
CA THR A 20 -12.32 12.93 9.26
C THR A 20 -11.83 12.87 10.71
N PRO A 21 -11.50 11.70 11.30
CA PRO A 21 -10.96 11.63 12.65
C PRO A 21 -9.65 12.41 12.84
N PHE A 22 -8.79 12.42 11.80
CA PHE A 22 -7.50 13.12 11.85
C PHE A 22 -7.66 14.64 11.79
N ARG A 23 -8.75 15.14 11.19
CA ARG A 23 -9.04 16.58 11.14
C ARG A 23 -9.32 17.21 12.50
N LYS A 24 -9.64 16.38 13.51
CA LYS A 24 -9.94 16.80 14.89
C LYS A 24 -8.73 16.71 15.82
N LEU A 25 -7.56 16.33 15.31
CA LEU A 25 -6.36 16.21 16.13
C LEU A 25 -5.92 17.60 16.64
N GLN A 26 -5.65 17.66 17.94
CA GLN A 26 -5.04 18.80 18.59
C GLN A 26 -3.50 18.58 18.64
N ASN A 27 -2.76 19.66 18.65
CA ASN A 27 -1.29 19.63 18.73
C ASN A 27 -0.59 18.87 17.57
N ALA A 28 -1.18 18.92 16.40
CA ALA A 28 -0.60 18.40 15.16
C ALA A 28 -0.92 19.34 13.99
N VAL A 29 0.03 19.52 13.10
CA VAL A 29 -0.15 20.28 11.87
C VAL A 29 -0.68 19.36 10.79
N LEU A 30 -1.85 19.67 10.25
CA LEU A 30 -2.46 18.91 9.17
C LEU A 30 -2.03 19.44 7.81
N HIS A 31 -1.56 18.54 6.95
CA HIS A 31 -1.19 18.84 5.58
C HIS A 31 -2.11 18.08 4.63
N THR A 32 -2.76 18.79 3.74
CA THR A 32 -3.59 18.17 2.70
C THR A 32 -2.74 17.88 1.48
N VAL A 33 -2.68 16.61 1.09
CA VAL A 33 -1.87 16.12 -0.02
C VAL A 33 -2.78 15.70 -1.16
N ALA A 34 -2.49 16.19 -2.36
CA ALA A 34 -3.20 15.81 -3.59
C ALA A 34 -2.17 15.45 -4.66
N GLY A 35 -2.50 14.51 -5.53
CA GLY A 35 -1.65 14.13 -6.64
C GLY A 35 -1.68 12.62 -6.88
N LYS A 36 -1.05 12.22 -8.00
CA LYS A 36 -0.81 10.81 -8.32
C LYS A 36 0.36 10.28 -7.48
N HIS A 37 0.49 8.94 -7.41
CA HIS A 37 1.71 8.35 -6.85
C HIS A 37 2.97 9.01 -7.48
N PRO A 38 3.99 9.40 -6.69
CA PRO A 38 4.26 9.05 -5.28
C PRO A 38 3.83 10.10 -4.23
N ALA A 39 2.87 10.99 -4.50
CA ALA A 39 2.48 12.04 -3.56
C ALA A 39 2.09 11.52 -2.16
N GLY A 40 1.57 10.28 -2.09
CA GLY A 40 1.21 9.60 -0.85
C GLY A 40 2.39 9.09 -0.02
N ASN A 41 3.58 9.00 -0.60
CA ASN A 41 4.74 8.49 0.12
C ASN A 41 5.23 9.48 1.17
N VAL A 42 5.43 9.00 2.40
CA VAL A 42 5.80 9.83 3.53
C VAL A 42 7.11 10.59 3.32
N GLY A 43 8.10 9.99 2.65
CA GLY A 43 9.35 10.66 2.31
C GLY A 43 9.16 11.87 1.37
N VAL A 44 8.25 11.75 0.40
CA VAL A 44 7.88 12.85 -0.50
C VAL A 44 7.20 13.97 0.28
N GLN A 45 6.30 13.62 1.19
CA GLN A 45 5.62 14.60 2.05
C GLN A 45 6.60 15.32 2.96
N ILE A 46 7.54 14.59 3.59
CA ILE A 46 8.59 15.19 4.43
C ILE A 46 9.42 16.18 3.61
N HIS A 47 9.83 15.80 2.39
CA HIS A 47 10.59 16.69 1.52
C HIS A 47 9.89 18.02 1.24
N HIS A 48 8.58 18.00 1.05
CA HIS A 48 7.79 19.20 0.77
C HIS A 48 7.42 20.02 2.00
N ILE A 49 7.28 19.37 3.17
CA ILE A 49 6.83 20.02 4.41
C ILE A 49 8.03 20.57 5.19
N SER A 50 9.03 19.73 5.43
CA SER A 50 10.24 20.05 6.19
C SER A 50 11.35 19.09 5.78
N PRO A 51 12.13 19.42 4.74
CA PRO A 51 13.22 18.58 4.27
C PRO A 51 14.24 18.33 5.38
N VAL A 52 14.58 17.06 5.58
CA VAL A 52 15.54 16.64 6.62
C VAL A 52 16.95 17.12 6.29
N GLN A 53 17.58 17.83 7.20
CA GLN A 53 18.94 18.32 7.08
C GLN A 53 19.94 17.39 7.80
N LYS A 54 21.22 17.56 7.53
CA LYS A 54 22.28 16.78 8.18
C LYS A 54 22.19 16.93 9.71
N GLY A 55 22.04 15.81 10.41
CA GLY A 55 21.94 15.76 11.87
C GLY A 55 20.51 15.77 12.41
N GLU A 56 19.51 15.98 11.57
CA GLU A 56 18.10 15.88 11.95
C GLU A 56 17.60 14.44 11.86
N ILE A 57 16.66 14.09 12.74
CA ILE A 57 16.01 12.78 12.78
C ILE A 57 14.50 12.99 12.72
N VAL A 58 13.85 12.32 11.78
CA VAL A 58 12.39 12.31 11.66
C VAL A 58 11.87 10.90 11.85
N TRP A 59 10.94 10.76 12.76
CA TRP A 59 10.22 9.52 12.98
C TRP A 59 8.90 9.51 12.21
N THR A 60 8.61 8.42 11.55
CA THR A 60 7.34 8.21 10.84
C THR A 60 6.56 7.09 11.49
N VAL A 61 5.24 7.28 11.62
CA VAL A 61 4.33 6.29 12.24
C VAL A 61 3.11 6.15 11.35
N SER A 62 2.76 4.91 11.00
CA SER A 62 1.51 4.64 10.29
C SER A 62 0.29 4.84 11.19
N PRO A 63 -0.90 5.14 10.63
CA PRO A 63 -2.13 5.27 11.42
C PRO A 63 -2.47 4.02 12.24
N VAL A 64 -2.18 2.83 11.69
CA VAL A 64 -2.42 1.55 12.38
C VAL A 64 -1.53 1.42 13.61
N MET A 65 -0.24 1.74 13.47
CA MET A 65 0.70 1.72 14.60
C MET A 65 0.38 2.80 15.62
N LEU A 66 -0.07 3.98 15.18
CA LEU A 66 -0.50 5.03 16.08
C LEU A 66 -1.69 4.59 16.94
N ALA A 67 -2.65 3.89 16.33
CA ALA A 67 -3.79 3.33 17.07
C ALA A 67 -3.36 2.26 18.11
N ALA A 68 -2.42 1.38 17.74
CA ALA A 68 -1.87 0.37 18.63
C ALA A 68 -1.11 1.01 19.82
N ILE A 69 -0.29 2.03 19.54
CA ILE A 69 0.41 2.81 20.60
C ILE A 69 -0.61 3.48 21.53
N GLY A 70 -1.64 4.13 20.97
CA GLY A 70 -2.70 4.76 21.75
C GLY A 70 -3.43 3.76 22.64
N LYS A 71 -3.74 2.57 22.13
CA LYS A 71 -4.37 1.48 22.89
C LYS A 71 -3.47 1.00 24.03
N LEU A 72 -2.17 0.83 23.76
CA LEU A 72 -1.19 0.45 24.77
C LEU A 72 -1.18 1.45 25.93
N PHE A 73 -1.11 2.75 25.65
CA PHE A 73 -1.11 3.78 26.70
C PHE A 73 -2.41 3.84 27.50
N ASN A 74 -3.55 3.56 26.86
CA ASN A 74 -4.84 3.59 27.53
C ASN A 74 -5.13 2.35 28.36
N THR A 75 -4.64 1.19 27.95
CA THR A 75 -5.03 -0.10 28.54
C THR A 75 -3.88 -0.84 29.23
N GLY A 76 -2.64 -0.41 29.05
CA GLY A 76 -1.44 -1.11 29.49
C GLY A 76 -1.17 -2.44 28.75
N LYS A 77 -1.96 -2.76 27.71
CA LYS A 77 -1.84 -4.02 26.95
C LYS A 77 -1.50 -3.73 25.50
N TYR A 78 -0.45 -4.37 25.00
CA TYR A 78 -0.08 -4.31 23.60
C TYR A 78 -0.95 -5.26 22.78
N ASP A 79 -1.80 -4.73 21.92
CA ASP A 79 -2.61 -5.50 20.98
C ASP A 79 -1.99 -5.41 19.59
N VAL A 80 -1.43 -6.50 19.13
CA VAL A 80 -0.75 -6.62 17.84
C VAL A 80 -1.69 -6.95 16.69
N ARG A 81 -2.97 -7.23 16.96
CA ARG A 81 -3.94 -7.53 15.91
C ARG A 81 -4.14 -6.33 15.01
N ARG A 82 -4.24 -6.59 13.74
CA ARG A 82 -4.51 -5.58 12.72
C ARG A 82 -5.42 -6.14 11.62
N LYS A 83 -6.05 -5.23 10.89
CA LYS A 83 -6.76 -5.58 9.67
C LYS A 83 -5.76 -5.61 8.52
N ILE A 84 -5.79 -6.71 7.76
CA ILE A 84 -4.96 -6.95 6.60
C ILE A 84 -5.88 -7.05 5.41
N ALA A 85 -5.63 -6.26 4.36
CA ALA A 85 -6.38 -6.34 3.12
C ALA A 85 -5.86 -7.51 2.28
N VAL A 86 -6.73 -8.42 1.89
CA VAL A 86 -6.44 -9.43 0.85
C VAL A 86 -7.06 -8.94 -0.44
N THR A 87 -6.25 -8.72 -1.46
CA THR A 87 -6.66 -8.03 -2.69
C THR A 87 -5.86 -8.52 -3.90
N GLY A 88 -6.13 -7.93 -5.05
CA GLY A 88 -5.48 -8.26 -6.31
C GLY A 88 -6.41 -8.94 -7.29
N PRO A 89 -6.07 -8.96 -8.60
CA PRO A 89 -6.93 -9.53 -9.64
C PRO A 89 -7.15 -11.04 -9.52
N LYS A 90 -6.36 -11.72 -8.70
CA LYS A 90 -6.48 -13.16 -8.42
C LYS A 90 -7.06 -13.47 -7.04
N ALA A 91 -7.45 -12.45 -6.28
CA ALA A 91 -8.25 -12.65 -5.09
C ALA A 91 -9.69 -13.01 -5.50
N ILE A 92 -10.18 -14.16 -5.07
CA ILE A 92 -11.56 -14.64 -5.36
C ILE A 92 -12.58 -13.69 -4.75
N SER A 93 -12.33 -13.28 -3.51
CA SER A 93 -13.18 -12.35 -2.77
C SER A 93 -12.29 -11.38 -1.99
N PRO A 94 -11.98 -10.20 -2.55
CA PRO A 94 -11.22 -9.20 -1.81
C PRO A 94 -11.88 -8.84 -0.49
N ALA A 95 -11.13 -8.90 0.61
CA ALA A 95 -11.66 -8.69 1.95
C ALA A 95 -10.61 -8.14 2.91
N TYR A 96 -11.09 -7.66 4.06
CA TYR A 96 -10.24 -7.39 5.22
C TYR A 96 -10.31 -8.56 6.19
N VAL A 97 -9.17 -9.14 6.50
CA VAL A 97 -9.03 -10.18 7.53
C VAL A 97 -8.39 -9.61 8.78
N GLU A 98 -8.79 -10.08 9.94
CA GLU A 98 -8.11 -9.76 11.18
C GLU A 98 -6.98 -10.76 11.40
N GLY A 99 -5.76 -10.27 11.57
CA GLY A 99 -4.58 -11.12 11.70
C GLY A 99 -3.50 -10.47 12.54
N TYR A 100 -2.40 -11.18 12.65
CA TYR A 100 -1.19 -10.73 13.32
C TYR A 100 -0.10 -10.36 12.30
N PRO A 101 0.89 -9.53 12.68
CA PRO A 101 2.10 -9.38 11.89
C PRO A 101 2.73 -10.75 11.65
N GLY A 102 3.07 -11.06 10.40
CA GLY A 102 3.63 -12.36 10.04
C GLY A 102 2.59 -13.47 9.81
N ILE A 103 1.32 -13.13 9.54
CA ILE A 103 0.34 -14.11 9.06
C ILE A 103 0.88 -14.82 7.81
N SER A 104 0.69 -16.14 7.74
CA SER A 104 1.13 -16.94 6.61
C SER A 104 0.19 -16.75 5.41
N MET A 105 0.73 -16.86 4.20
CA MET A 105 -0.10 -16.93 2.99
C MET A 105 -1.05 -18.12 3.01
N LYS A 106 -0.72 -19.19 3.73
CA LYS A 106 -1.59 -20.34 3.93
C LYS A 106 -2.83 -20.04 4.77
N ASP A 107 -2.74 -19.09 5.70
CA ASP A 107 -3.86 -18.73 6.58
C ASP A 107 -4.95 -17.95 5.82
N VAL A 108 -4.63 -17.44 4.64
CA VAL A 108 -5.56 -16.71 3.75
C VAL A 108 -5.90 -17.49 2.49
N LYS A 109 -5.69 -18.81 2.48
CA LYS A 109 -5.90 -19.68 1.31
C LYS A 109 -7.33 -19.67 0.78
N GLU A 110 -8.31 -19.34 1.57
CA GLU A 110 -9.72 -19.23 1.17
C GLU A 110 -9.98 -18.08 0.18
N PHE A 111 -9.05 -17.13 0.10
CA PHE A 111 -9.18 -15.96 -0.77
C PHE A 111 -8.55 -16.14 -2.15
N TYR A 112 -7.93 -17.30 -2.43
CA TYR A 112 -7.28 -17.55 -3.72
C TYR A 112 -7.39 -19.03 -4.14
N ASN A 113 -7.22 -19.26 -5.44
CA ASN A 113 -7.18 -20.62 -5.99
C ASN A 113 -5.72 -21.12 -5.99
N ALA A 114 -5.38 -22.00 -5.05
CA ALA A 114 -4.04 -22.55 -4.90
C ALA A 114 -3.55 -23.41 -6.09
N SER A 115 -4.45 -23.84 -7.00
CA SER A 115 -4.08 -24.58 -8.21
C SER A 115 -3.60 -23.67 -9.34
N GLU A 116 -3.75 -22.35 -9.23
CA GLU A 116 -3.23 -21.38 -10.19
C GLU A 116 -1.78 -21.03 -9.88
N ASN A 117 -1.00 -20.69 -10.92
CA ASN A 117 0.33 -20.14 -10.75
C ASN A 117 0.24 -18.67 -10.35
N LEU A 118 0.36 -18.40 -9.05
CA LEU A 118 0.15 -17.08 -8.47
C LEU A 118 1.44 -16.49 -7.91
N ARG A 119 1.54 -15.18 -7.99
CA ARG A 119 2.51 -14.38 -7.27
C ARG A 119 1.86 -13.83 -6.01
N TYR A 120 2.50 -14.12 -4.87
CA TYR A 120 2.04 -13.73 -3.55
C TYR A 120 2.86 -12.54 -3.05
N VAL A 121 2.27 -11.36 -3.07
CA VAL A 121 2.98 -10.14 -2.72
C VAL A 121 2.56 -9.68 -1.33
N SER A 122 3.54 -9.56 -0.43
CA SER A 122 3.39 -8.82 0.82
C SER A 122 3.50 -7.33 0.52
N GLY A 123 2.44 -6.58 0.76
CA GLY A 123 2.32 -5.19 0.36
C GLY A 123 1.60 -4.99 -0.98
N ASP A 124 1.82 -3.86 -1.61
CA ASP A 124 1.24 -3.49 -2.89
C ASP A 124 2.10 -3.94 -4.10
N VAL A 125 1.57 -3.79 -5.32
CA VAL A 125 2.26 -4.21 -6.54
C VAL A 125 3.48 -3.36 -6.91
N LEU A 126 3.64 -2.17 -6.34
CA LEU A 126 4.71 -1.22 -6.67
C LEU A 126 5.91 -1.39 -5.74
N THR A 127 5.65 -1.60 -4.45
CA THR A 127 6.68 -1.60 -3.40
C THR A 127 6.75 -2.89 -2.61
N GLY A 128 5.77 -3.78 -2.78
CA GLY A 128 5.69 -5.04 -2.06
C GLY A 128 6.73 -6.07 -2.48
N THR A 129 6.89 -7.09 -1.66
CA THR A 129 7.85 -8.18 -1.86
C THR A 129 7.12 -9.47 -2.22
N ASN A 130 7.56 -10.17 -3.27
CA ASN A 130 7.07 -11.52 -3.55
C ASN A 130 7.60 -12.50 -2.51
N VAL A 131 6.70 -13.06 -1.72
CA VAL A 131 7.04 -13.98 -0.61
C VAL A 131 6.71 -15.44 -0.91
N GLY A 132 6.05 -15.71 -2.04
CA GLY A 132 5.61 -17.05 -2.41
C GLY A 132 4.49 -17.61 -1.55
N ALA A 133 3.98 -18.80 -1.91
CA ALA A 133 2.86 -19.45 -1.24
C ALA A 133 3.13 -19.85 0.21
N GLU A 134 4.39 -20.13 0.55
CA GLU A 134 4.86 -20.55 1.87
C GLU A 134 5.31 -19.36 2.74
N GLY A 135 5.27 -18.15 2.20
CA GLY A 135 5.76 -16.94 2.84
C GLY A 135 4.83 -16.34 3.87
N PHE A 136 5.28 -15.24 4.44
CA PHE A 136 4.59 -14.50 5.50
C PHE A 136 4.49 -13.02 5.12
N ILE A 137 3.46 -12.35 5.62
CA ILE A 137 3.34 -10.91 5.45
C ILE A 137 4.43 -10.19 6.27
N GLY A 138 5.03 -9.16 5.67
CA GLY A 138 6.02 -8.32 6.34
C GLY A 138 5.44 -7.57 7.54
N PHE A 139 6.27 -7.26 8.52
CA PHE A 139 5.85 -6.61 9.76
C PHE A 139 5.15 -5.28 9.53
N PHE A 140 5.57 -4.50 8.55
CA PHE A 140 5.00 -3.19 8.24
C PHE A 140 3.88 -3.23 7.19
N ASP A 141 3.67 -4.39 6.54
CA ASP A 141 2.66 -4.53 5.50
C ASP A 141 1.28 -4.78 6.10
N ASN A 142 0.28 -4.16 5.51
CA ASN A 142 -1.13 -4.33 5.89
C ASN A 142 -1.97 -4.85 4.73
N GLN A 143 -1.32 -5.37 3.70
CA GLN A 143 -1.96 -5.82 2.48
C GLN A 143 -1.24 -7.05 1.93
N ILE A 144 -2.02 -7.99 1.43
CA ILE A 144 -1.59 -9.11 0.60
C ILE A 144 -2.16 -8.88 -0.79
N THR A 145 -1.32 -8.90 -1.81
CA THR A 145 -1.75 -8.72 -3.18
C THR A 145 -1.47 -10.00 -3.98
N LEU A 146 -2.53 -10.54 -4.58
CA LEU A 146 -2.50 -11.79 -5.35
C LEU A 146 -2.57 -11.48 -6.84
N LEU A 147 -1.53 -11.86 -7.56
CA LEU A 147 -1.39 -11.62 -8.99
C LEU A 147 -1.21 -12.94 -9.73
N GLU A 148 -1.52 -12.95 -11.01
CA GLU A 148 -1.07 -14.03 -11.89
C GLU A 148 0.44 -13.92 -12.10
N GLU A 149 1.17 -15.04 -11.99
CA GLU A 149 2.58 -15.07 -12.37
C GLU A 149 2.70 -14.91 -13.88
N GLY A 150 3.54 -13.97 -14.30
CA GLY A 150 3.60 -13.51 -15.68
C GLY A 150 4.40 -14.40 -16.64
N ASP A 151 4.31 -15.73 -16.52
CA ASP A 151 5.08 -16.69 -17.32
C ASP A 151 4.58 -16.85 -18.77
N LYS A 152 3.62 -16.04 -19.18
CA LYS A 152 3.06 -16.09 -20.54
C LYS A 152 3.88 -15.24 -21.50
N TYR A 153 4.77 -15.89 -22.23
CA TYR A 153 5.55 -15.23 -23.28
C TYR A 153 4.70 -15.05 -24.54
N GLU A 154 4.75 -13.86 -25.09
CA GLU A 154 4.05 -13.54 -26.32
C GLU A 154 5.06 -13.13 -27.40
N LEU A 155 5.14 -13.94 -28.47
CA LEU A 155 6.03 -13.66 -29.59
C LEU A 155 5.67 -12.31 -30.21
N LEU A 156 6.69 -11.43 -30.38
CA LEU A 156 6.53 -10.08 -30.91
C LEU A 156 5.41 -9.26 -30.22
N GLY A 157 5.17 -9.52 -28.94
CA GLY A 157 4.12 -8.84 -28.16
C GLY A 157 4.24 -7.33 -28.19
N TRP A 158 5.45 -6.79 -28.19
CA TRP A 158 5.74 -5.36 -28.28
C TRP A 158 5.31 -4.72 -29.60
N ALA A 159 5.23 -5.47 -30.70
CA ALA A 159 4.87 -5.00 -32.04
C ALA A 159 3.39 -5.21 -32.37
N LYS A 160 2.62 -5.89 -31.51
CA LYS A 160 1.19 -6.14 -31.77
C LYS A 160 0.40 -4.85 -31.77
N PRO A 161 -0.32 -4.53 -32.87
CA PRO A 161 -1.23 -3.39 -32.90
C PRO A 161 -2.47 -3.64 -32.04
N PHE A 162 -3.15 -2.56 -31.64
CA PHE A 162 -4.46 -2.61 -30.97
C PHE A 162 -4.49 -3.34 -29.63
N ARG A 163 -3.40 -3.34 -28.88
CA ARG A 163 -3.36 -3.89 -27.51
C ARG A 163 -4.07 -2.96 -26.53
N THR A 164 -5.38 -2.96 -26.61
CA THR A 164 -6.24 -2.05 -25.85
C THR A 164 -6.26 -2.30 -24.33
N SER A 165 -5.79 -3.48 -23.90
CA SER A 165 -5.73 -3.87 -22.49
C SER A 165 -4.39 -3.57 -21.81
N LEU A 166 -3.38 -3.17 -22.57
CA LEU A 166 -2.05 -2.89 -22.05
C LEU A 166 -1.73 -1.40 -22.11
N PHE A 167 -1.22 -0.90 -21.01
CA PHE A 167 -0.67 0.44 -20.93
C PHE A 167 0.78 0.43 -21.41
N SER A 168 1.17 1.45 -22.17
CA SER A 168 2.55 1.68 -22.57
C SER A 168 2.91 3.15 -22.45
N ALA A 169 3.71 3.49 -21.43
CA ALA A 169 4.19 4.85 -21.23
C ALA A 169 5.10 5.33 -22.37
N SER A 170 5.89 4.42 -22.95
CA SER A 170 6.79 4.68 -24.08
C SER A 170 6.11 4.61 -25.44
N ARG A 171 4.81 4.31 -25.48
CA ARG A 171 4.04 4.09 -26.72
C ARG A 171 4.64 2.99 -27.62
N THR A 172 5.29 2.01 -27.03
CA THR A 172 5.93 0.89 -27.73
C THR A 172 4.91 -0.01 -28.41
N TYR A 173 3.74 -0.20 -27.79
CA TYR A 173 2.60 -0.87 -28.40
C TYR A 173 1.79 0.15 -29.18
N PHE A 174 1.30 -0.21 -30.34
CA PHE A 174 0.42 0.67 -31.10
C PHE A 174 -0.94 0.95 -30.42
N SER A 175 -1.02 0.83 -29.11
CA SER A 175 -2.21 1.11 -28.29
C SER A 175 -2.70 2.56 -28.43
N TRP A 176 -1.80 3.49 -28.76
CA TRP A 176 -2.13 4.89 -29.02
C TRP A 176 -2.97 5.10 -30.28
N LEU A 177 -3.03 4.09 -31.17
CA LEU A 177 -3.94 4.10 -32.32
C LEU A 177 -5.40 3.82 -31.94
N THR A 178 -5.65 3.41 -30.71
CA THR A 178 -7.01 3.18 -30.22
C THR A 178 -7.53 4.46 -29.56
N PRO A 179 -8.35 5.27 -30.27
CA PRO A 179 -8.93 6.46 -29.68
C PRO A 179 -9.88 6.08 -28.55
N ASN A 180 -9.93 6.91 -27.49
CA ASN A 180 -10.92 6.85 -26.40
C ASN A 180 -10.67 5.86 -25.25
N LYS A 181 -9.47 5.33 -25.02
CA LYS A 181 -9.15 4.73 -23.71
C LYS A 181 -8.46 5.73 -22.80
N LYS A 182 -9.12 6.05 -21.70
CA LYS A 182 -8.50 6.72 -20.55
C LYS A 182 -7.73 5.64 -19.78
N TYR A 183 -6.42 5.81 -19.67
CA TYR A 183 -5.53 5.00 -18.83
C TYR A 183 -5.39 5.67 -17.47
#